data_e75c16c7eea20a6b6237b4b24e952a93
#
_entry.id   e75c16c7eea20a6b6237b4b24e952a93
#
_cell.length_a   1.000
_cell.length_b   1.000
_cell.length_c   1.000
_cell.angle_alpha   90.00
_cell.angle_beta   90.00
_cell.angle_gamma   90.00
#
_symmetry.space_group_name_H-M   'P 1'
#
loop_
_entity.id
_entity.type
_entity.pdbx_description
1 polymer ?
#
loop_
_entity_poly.entity_id
_entity_poly.type
_entity_poly.pdbx_seq_one_letter_code
_entity_poly.pdbx_strand_id
1 'polypeptide(L)' 'MLQVGQLVRLNLAGLHVEGVMFQAAVTYAVGHIVKQTSGQPPKYLVKLLFSFRGVTEVEVPAERIHADK' A
#
# COMPACT_ATOMS: atom_id res chain seq x y z
N MET A 1 -8.08 13.56 -1.33
CA MET A 1 -6.75 13.55 -1.95
C MET A 1 -5.74 12.96 -0.98
N LEU A 2 -4.90 12.04 -1.47
CA LEU A 2 -3.93 11.37 -0.62
C LEU A 2 -2.70 12.25 -0.42
N GLN A 3 -2.18 12.25 0.79
CA GLN A 3 -1.06 13.11 1.16
C GLN A 3 0.02 12.30 1.86
N VAL A 4 1.26 12.79 1.72
CA VAL A 4 2.39 12.19 2.43
C VAL A 4 2.14 12.22 3.94
N GLY A 5 2.40 11.10 4.59
CA GLY A 5 2.18 10.95 6.02
C GLY A 5 0.78 10.53 6.40
N GLN A 6 -0.15 10.51 5.45
CA GLN A 6 -1.53 10.14 5.73
C GLN A 6 -1.64 8.65 6.06
N LEU A 7 -2.39 8.33 7.11
CA LEU A 7 -2.69 6.95 7.47
C LEU A 7 -3.75 6.42 6.52
N VAL A 8 -3.48 5.29 5.89
CA VAL A 8 -4.38 4.71 4.89
C VAL A 8 -4.50 3.21 5.08
N ARG A 9 -5.57 2.68 4.54
CA ARG A 9 -5.82 1.25 4.48
C ARG A 9 -5.61 0.78 3.05
N LEU A 10 -4.93 -0.35 2.89
CA LEU A 10 -4.58 -0.88 1.57
C LEU A 10 -5.24 -2.21 1.33
N ASN A 11 -5.67 -2.43 0.10
CA ASN A 11 -6.10 -3.74 -0.35
C ASN A 11 -4.93 -4.40 -1.09
N LEU A 12 -4.31 -5.39 -0.47
CA LEU A 12 -3.14 -6.06 -1.02
C LEU A 12 -3.45 -7.38 -1.72
N ALA A 13 -4.70 -7.79 -1.77
CA ALA A 13 -5.07 -9.07 -2.35
C ALA A 13 -4.58 -9.21 -3.78
N GLY A 14 -3.85 -10.27 -4.05
CA GLY A 14 -3.35 -10.57 -5.39
C GLY A 14 -2.12 -9.80 -5.82
N LEU A 15 -1.57 -8.94 -4.97
CA LEU A 15 -0.38 -8.17 -5.33
C LEU A 15 0.90 -8.98 -5.15
N HIS A 16 1.86 -8.72 -6.02
CA HIS A 16 3.24 -9.21 -5.89
C HIS A 16 4.13 -8.05 -5.49
N VAL A 17 4.85 -8.19 -4.40
CA VAL A 17 5.81 -7.19 -3.96
C VAL A 17 7.08 -7.90 -3.52
N GLU A 18 8.19 -7.58 -4.16
CA GLU A 18 9.51 -8.13 -3.80
C GLU A 18 9.50 -9.65 -3.69
N GLY A 19 8.84 -10.32 -4.64
CA GLY A 19 8.79 -11.77 -4.64
C GLY A 19 7.78 -12.38 -3.69
N VAL A 20 7.07 -11.58 -2.92
CA VAL A 20 6.02 -12.03 -2.02
C VAL A 20 4.67 -11.82 -2.67
N MET A 21 3.87 -12.87 -2.76
CA MET A 21 2.51 -12.77 -3.25
C MET A 21 1.55 -12.65 -2.07
N PHE A 22 0.73 -11.63 -2.07
CA PHE A 22 -0.32 -11.46 -1.06
C PHE A 22 -1.55 -12.24 -1.50
N GLN A 23 -1.93 -13.21 -0.70
CA GLN A 23 -3.09 -14.04 -1.00
C GLN A 23 -4.39 -13.30 -0.67
N ALA A 24 -5.49 -13.80 -1.22
CA ALA A 24 -6.78 -13.16 -1.02
C ALA A 24 -7.18 -13.02 0.46
N ALA A 25 -6.67 -13.89 1.31
CA ALA A 25 -6.93 -13.80 2.75
C ALA A 25 -6.31 -12.56 3.38
N VAL A 26 -5.29 -11.96 2.74
CA VAL A 26 -4.64 -10.75 3.24
C VAL A 26 -5.17 -9.58 2.42
N THR A 27 -6.38 -9.14 2.76
CA THR A 27 -7.02 -8.11 1.96
C THR A 27 -6.67 -6.70 2.38
N TYR A 28 -6.38 -6.49 3.66
CA TYR A 28 -6.14 -5.14 4.15
C TYR A 28 -4.88 -5.05 4.98
N ALA A 29 -4.15 -3.98 4.74
CA ALA A 29 -3.03 -3.58 5.57
C ALA A 29 -3.17 -2.10 5.87
N VAL A 30 -2.51 -1.63 6.90
CA VAL A 30 -2.54 -0.23 7.30
C VAL A 30 -1.13 0.33 7.22
N GLY A 31 -1.01 1.54 6.71
CA GLY A 31 0.29 2.17 6.60
C GLY A 31 0.18 3.67 6.36
N HIS A 32 1.34 4.31 6.20
CA HIS A 32 1.43 5.74 5.92
C HIS A 32 1.95 5.95 4.51
N ILE A 33 1.41 6.94 3.82
CA ILE A 33 1.90 7.30 2.50
C ILE A 33 3.26 7.96 2.65
N VAL A 34 4.26 7.45 1.92
CA VAL A 34 5.60 8.01 1.90
C VAL A 34 5.75 9.02 0.78
N LYS A 35 5.31 8.65 -0.43
CA LYS A 35 5.38 9.53 -1.58
C LYS A 35 4.56 8.98 -2.72
N GLN A 36 4.26 9.84 -3.69
CA GLN A 36 3.69 9.42 -4.96
C GLN A 36 4.83 9.02 -5.88
N THR A 37 4.75 7.81 -6.45
CA THR A 37 5.86 7.26 -7.24
C THR A 37 5.62 7.32 -8.74
N SER A 38 4.37 7.45 -9.17
CA SER A 38 4.04 7.48 -10.58
C SER A 38 2.84 8.38 -10.78
N GLY A 39 2.73 8.93 -11.97
CA GLY A 39 1.71 9.92 -12.24
C GLY A 39 0.47 9.44 -12.95
N GLN A 40 0.55 8.34 -13.75
CA GLN A 40 -0.61 7.99 -14.58
C GLN A 40 -0.69 6.49 -14.84
N PRO A 41 -1.58 5.78 -14.13
CA PRO A 41 -2.34 6.29 -13.00
C PRO A 41 -1.43 6.53 -11.79
N PRO A 42 -1.85 7.35 -10.83
CA PRO A 42 -1.00 7.62 -9.68
C PRO A 42 -0.77 6.35 -8.87
N LYS A 43 0.48 6.17 -8.46
CA LYS A 43 0.88 5.12 -7.54
C LYS A 43 1.55 5.77 -6.35
N TYR A 44 1.47 5.08 -5.22
CA TYR A 44 2.01 5.60 -3.97
C TYR A 44 2.86 4.54 -3.29
N LEU A 45 3.96 4.99 -2.72
CA LEU A 45 4.76 4.16 -1.83
C LEU A 45 4.19 4.30 -0.44
N VAL A 46 3.84 3.20 0.19
CA VAL A 46 3.22 3.19 1.51
C VAL A 46 4.07 2.36 2.44
N LYS A 47 4.43 2.93 3.59
CA LYS A 47 5.16 2.22 4.62
C LYS A 47 4.15 1.56 5.55
N LEU A 48 4.20 0.23 5.63
CA LEU A 48 3.27 -0.55 6.43
C LEU A 48 3.57 -0.40 7.91
N LEU A 49 2.53 -0.38 8.74
CA LEU A 49 2.70 -0.37 10.20
C LEU A 49 3.27 -1.68 10.71
N PHE A 50 2.95 -2.77 10.02
CA PHE A 50 3.47 -4.10 10.38
C PHE A 50 4.13 -4.69 9.15
N SER A 51 5.34 -5.21 9.31
CA SER A 51 6.00 -5.90 8.21
C SER A 51 5.25 -7.19 7.89
N PHE A 52 5.27 -7.56 6.60
CA PHE A 52 4.63 -8.77 6.13
C PHE A 52 5.67 -9.57 5.37
N ARG A 53 6.14 -10.66 5.95
CA ARG A 53 7.20 -11.51 5.39
C ARG A 53 8.43 -10.70 5.00
N GLY A 54 8.80 -9.74 5.85
CA GLY A 54 9.93 -8.86 5.60
C GLY A 54 9.63 -7.68 4.71
N VAL A 55 8.43 -7.58 4.15
CA VAL A 55 8.03 -6.44 3.34
C VAL A 55 7.52 -5.34 4.27
N THR A 56 8.17 -4.19 4.23
CA THR A 56 7.80 -3.05 5.07
C THR A 56 7.20 -1.90 4.27
N GLU A 57 7.44 -1.87 2.97
CA GLU A 57 6.91 -0.83 2.08
C GLU A 57 6.35 -1.47 0.83
N VAL A 58 5.27 -0.91 0.31
CA VAL A 58 4.65 -1.39 -0.92
C VAL A 58 4.32 -0.21 -1.82
N GLU A 59 4.43 -0.42 -3.13
CA GLU A 59 3.99 0.54 -4.12
C GLU A 59 2.67 0.05 -4.69
N VAL A 60 1.61 0.84 -4.53
CA VAL A 60 0.28 0.45 -4.95
C VAL A 60 -0.40 1.58 -5.71
N PRO A 61 -1.28 1.24 -6.67
CA PRO A 61 -2.09 2.27 -7.34
C PRO A 61 -3.11 2.87 -6.37
N ALA A 62 -3.51 4.09 -6.65
CA ALA A 62 -4.43 4.81 -5.79
C ALA A 62 -5.74 4.06 -5.56
N GLU A 63 -6.19 3.28 -6.55
CA GLU A 63 -7.44 2.54 -6.44
C GLU A 63 -7.44 1.49 -5.33
N ARG A 64 -6.26 1.09 -4.86
CA ARG A 64 -6.12 0.12 -3.78
C ARG A 64 -5.95 0.76 -2.42
N ILE A 65 -5.98 2.08 -2.37
CA ILE A 65 -5.75 2.84 -1.15
C ILE A 65 -7.06 3.46 -0.70
N HIS A 66 -7.41 3.24 0.57
CA HIS A 66 -8.59 3.84 1.18
C HIS A 66 -8.14 4.71 2.34
N ALA A 67 -8.58 5.96 2.35
CA ALA A 67 -8.27 6.85 3.45
C ALA A 67 -8.87 6.30 4.73
N ASP A 68 -8.08 6.27 5.79
CA ASP A 68 -8.56 5.86 7.09
C ASP A 68 -8.98 7.09 7.86
N LYS A 69 -10.19 7.11 8.31
CA LYS A 69 -10.72 8.26 9.03
C LYS A 69 -10.58 8.07 10.51
#